data_3cd6c1b24a4efedd56834108e6e4ab0f
#
_entry.id   3cd6c1b24a4efedd56834108e6e4ab0f
#
_cell.length_a   1.000
_cell.length_b   1.000
_cell.length_c   1.000
_cell.angle_alpha   90.00
_cell.angle_beta   90.00
_cell.angle_gamma   90.00
#
_symmetry.space_group_name_H-M   'P 1'
#
loop_
_entity.id
_entity.type
_entity.pdbx_description
1 polymer ?
#
loop_
_entity_poly.entity_id
_entity_poly.type
_entity_poly.pdbx_seq_one_letter_code
_entity_poly.pdbx_strand_id
1 'polypeptide(L)'
;MGVTLRVAEPDPLLSLDGVTLRYGSGASAVTAVQDITVDLAVGDRLVLLGPSGCGKSSLLRAVGGFQPVDGGRIHLRGKPVGKPGPDRMAVFQEFDQLLPWRTVLGNVRYALQRGRGLDRATAGKRARDWIGRVGLTRVLDAYPHTLSGGMKQRVAIARAFALEPDLLLMDEPFAALDALTRRQMQDELLALCEQTGASVLFVTHGIDEAIRVGTHVLSLSPHPGRMKALIPVPLAARQRGTTAFAQLEASLQADLLGEADQDTAPPSGERRHG
;
A
#
# COMPACT_ATOMS: atom_id res chain seq x y z
N MET A 1 -14.84 9.33 21.19
CA MET A 1 -14.39 10.57 20.51
C MET A 1 -13.28 10.16 19.57
N GLY A 2 -13.54 10.17 18.24
CA GLY A 2 -12.56 9.78 17.23
C GLY A 2 -11.41 10.79 17.22
N VAL A 3 -10.16 10.28 17.28
CA VAL A 3 -8.96 11.10 17.14
C VAL A 3 -8.80 11.40 15.66
N THR A 4 -9.14 12.64 15.26
CA THR A 4 -8.88 13.12 13.88
C THR A 4 -7.47 13.68 13.85
N LEU A 5 -6.52 12.89 13.34
CA LEU A 5 -5.16 13.36 13.07
C LEU A 5 -5.10 13.77 11.60
N ARG A 6 -5.18 15.06 11.31
CA ARG A 6 -4.97 15.62 9.97
C ARG A 6 -3.54 16.14 9.86
N VAL A 7 -2.80 15.68 8.86
CA VAL A 7 -1.66 16.43 8.35
C VAL A 7 -2.25 17.51 7.46
N ALA A 8 -2.44 18.70 8.03
CA ALA A 8 -3.17 19.77 7.38
C ALA A 8 -2.33 20.42 6.29
N GLU A 9 -2.51 19.97 5.05
CA GLU A 9 -2.30 20.80 3.87
C GLU A 9 -3.67 21.20 3.30
N PRO A 10 -3.79 22.38 2.66
CA PRO A 10 -5.08 22.90 2.23
C PRO A 10 -5.82 22.03 1.20
N ASP A 11 -5.10 21.13 0.48
CA ASP A 11 -5.66 20.20 -0.50
C ASP A 11 -4.92 18.85 -0.46
N PRO A 12 -5.35 17.87 0.35
CA PRO A 12 -4.73 16.56 0.37
C PRO A 12 -4.90 15.83 -0.98
N LEU A 13 -3.87 15.04 -1.34
CA LEU A 13 -3.96 14.17 -2.51
C LEU A 13 -5.04 13.12 -2.32
N LEU A 14 -4.98 12.41 -1.19
CA LEU A 14 -5.97 11.39 -0.79
C LEU A 14 -6.58 11.80 0.54
N SER A 15 -7.91 11.76 0.63
CA SER A 15 -8.64 11.99 1.87
C SER A 15 -9.58 10.82 2.14
N LEU A 16 -9.47 10.24 3.32
CA LEU A 16 -10.40 9.28 3.88
C LEU A 16 -11.14 9.98 5.02
N ASP A 17 -12.47 9.96 4.99
CA ASP A 17 -13.34 10.62 5.97
C ASP A 17 -14.35 9.60 6.50
N GLY A 18 -14.13 9.09 7.73
CA GLY A 18 -14.99 8.14 8.41
C GLY A 18 -15.17 6.80 7.69
N VAL A 19 -14.16 6.33 6.94
CA VAL A 19 -14.29 5.16 6.07
C VAL A 19 -14.56 3.89 6.88
N THR A 20 -15.67 3.22 6.54
CA THR A 20 -16.09 1.94 7.12
C THR A 20 -16.33 0.93 6.02
N LEU A 21 -15.83 -0.29 6.19
CA LEU A 21 -15.93 -1.39 5.24
C LEU A 21 -16.49 -2.62 5.94
N ARG A 22 -17.49 -3.28 5.29
CA ARG A 22 -18.14 -4.49 5.79
C ARG A 22 -18.16 -5.58 4.72
N TYR A 23 -18.17 -6.83 5.15
CA TYR A 23 -18.33 -8.00 4.30
C TYR A 23 -19.54 -8.81 4.74
N GLY A 24 -20.25 -9.40 3.80
CA GLY A 24 -21.49 -10.12 4.06
C GLY A 24 -22.71 -9.19 4.13
N SER A 25 -23.86 -9.74 4.51
CA SER A 25 -25.13 -9.02 4.60
C SER A 25 -25.92 -9.48 5.83
N GLY A 26 -26.80 -8.60 6.33
CA GLY A 26 -27.67 -8.89 7.45
C GLY A 26 -26.90 -9.15 8.77
N ALA A 27 -27.36 -10.09 9.57
CA ALA A 27 -26.78 -10.41 10.88
C ALA A 27 -25.38 -11.03 10.82
N SER A 28 -24.93 -11.52 9.66
CA SER A 28 -23.58 -12.07 9.45
C SER A 28 -22.58 -11.07 8.88
N ALA A 29 -22.94 -9.80 8.79
CA ALA A 29 -22.04 -8.76 8.29
C ALA A 29 -20.86 -8.57 9.26
N VAL A 30 -19.64 -8.67 8.72
CA VAL A 30 -18.38 -8.52 9.46
C VAL A 30 -17.76 -7.18 9.10
N THR A 31 -17.52 -6.32 10.09
CA THR A 31 -16.87 -5.02 9.87
C THR A 31 -15.36 -5.22 9.79
N ALA A 32 -14.77 -5.08 8.61
CA ALA A 32 -13.34 -5.24 8.41
C ALA A 32 -12.54 -4.00 8.86
N VAL A 33 -13.06 -2.81 8.57
CA VAL A 33 -12.45 -1.52 8.91
C VAL A 33 -13.55 -0.58 9.39
N GLN A 34 -13.27 0.20 10.43
CA GLN A 34 -14.25 1.10 11.03
C GLN A 34 -13.68 2.50 11.27
N ASP A 35 -14.35 3.51 10.74
CA ASP A 35 -14.16 4.94 11.02
C ASP A 35 -12.70 5.42 10.82
N ILE A 36 -12.14 5.12 9.63
CA ILE A 36 -10.79 5.57 9.28
C ILE A 36 -10.85 6.96 8.67
N THR A 37 -10.16 7.90 9.33
CA THR A 37 -10.03 9.29 8.86
C THR A 37 -8.55 9.65 8.78
N VAL A 38 -8.03 9.86 7.56
CA VAL A 38 -6.63 10.22 7.31
C VAL A 38 -6.49 10.94 5.98
N ASP A 39 -5.61 11.92 5.94
CA ASP A 39 -5.21 12.65 4.74
C ASP A 39 -3.77 12.29 4.35
N LEU A 40 -3.49 12.25 3.04
CA LEU A 40 -2.17 12.03 2.46
C LEU A 40 -1.83 13.18 1.53
N ALA A 41 -0.69 13.82 1.73
CA ALA A 41 -0.20 14.88 0.85
C ALA A 41 0.45 14.32 -0.43
N VAL A 42 0.63 15.20 -1.43
CA VAL A 42 1.37 14.85 -2.66
C VAL A 42 2.82 14.51 -2.32
N GLY A 43 3.33 13.42 -2.87
CA GLY A 43 4.70 12.93 -2.64
C GLY A 43 4.88 12.12 -1.35
N ASP A 44 3.86 12.06 -0.49
CA ASP A 44 3.91 11.24 0.71
C ASP A 44 3.71 9.75 0.44
N ARG A 45 4.25 8.95 1.35
CA ARG A 45 4.12 7.50 1.36
C ARG A 45 3.48 7.07 2.69
N LEU A 46 2.16 6.83 2.66
CA LEU A 46 1.40 6.34 3.81
C LEU A 46 1.49 4.81 3.87
N VAL A 47 2.01 4.30 4.96
CA VAL A 47 2.07 2.86 5.21
C VAL A 47 0.96 2.44 6.17
N LEU A 48 0.14 1.49 5.75
CA LEU A 48 -0.84 0.81 6.61
C LEU A 48 -0.14 -0.35 7.31
N LEU A 49 0.01 -0.26 8.63
CA LEU A 49 0.64 -1.27 9.47
C LEU A 49 -0.38 -1.83 10.47
N GLY A 50 -0.36 -3.14 10.70
CA GLY A 50 -1.25 -3.79 11.64
C GLY A 50 -1.25 -5.31 11.48
N PRO A 51 -1.89 -6.05 12.39
CA PRO A 51 -1.94 -7.51 12.35
C PRO A 51 -2.65 -8.03 11.10
N SER A 52 -2.45 -9.31 10.81
CA SER A 52 -3.16 -9.97 9.69
C SER A 52 -4.67 -9.95 9.95
N GLY A 53 -5.45 -9.70 8.90
CA GLY A 53 -6.91 -9.67 8.98
C GLY A 53 -7.51 -8.35 9.50
N CYS A 54 -6.74 -7.33 9.89
CA CYS A 54 -7.27 -6.05 10.36
C CYS A 54 -7.83 -5.12 9.26
N GLY A 55 -7.91 -5.58 8.01
CA GLY A 55 -8.57 -4.85 6.92
C GLY A 55 -7.68 -3.94 6.07
N LYS A 56 -6.34 -4.00 6.18
CA LYS A 56 -5.40 -3.18 5.36
C LYS A 56 -5.63 -3.31 3.86
N SER A 57 -5.65 -4.55 3.35
CA SER A 57 -5.89 -4.81 1.92
C SER A 57 -7.31 -4.43 1.50
N SER A 58 -8.30 -4.53 2.40
CA SER A 58 -9.67 -4.05 2.14
C SER A 58 -9.68 -2.54 1.96
N LEU A 59 -9.01 -1.80 2.85
CA LEU A 59 -8.92 -0.35 2.76
C LEU A 59 -8.19 0.08 1.48
N LEU A 60 -7.08 -0.58 1.14
CA LEU A 60 -6.35 -0.34 -0.11
C LEU A 60 -7.24 -0.58 -1.34
N ARG A 61 -8.03 -1.68 -1.34
CA ARG A 61 -8.98 -1.97 -2.44
C ARG A 61 -10.09 -0.93 -2.54
N ALA A 62 -10.60 -0.42 -1.42
CA ALA A 62 -11.58 0.66 -1.42
C ALA A 62 -11.00 1.96 -2.00
N VAL A 63 -9.77 2.33 -1.61
CA VAL A 63 -9.04 3.47 -2.20
C VAL A 63 -8.83 3.25 -3.70
N GLY A 64 -8.56 2.02 -4.14
CA GLY A 64 -8.43 1.65 -5.54
C GLY A 64 -9.73 1.71 -6.35
N GLY A 65 -10.88 1.83 -5.67
CA GLY A 65 -12.20 1.77 -6.31
C GLY A 65 -12.62 0.36 -6.73
N PHE A 66 -11.97 -0.69 -6.18
CA PHE A 66 -12.31 -2.09 -6.46
C PHE A 66 -13.49 -2.58 -5.62
N GLN A 67 -13.80 -1.88 -4.52
CA GLN A 67 -14.99 -2.13 -3.70
C GLN A 67 -15.55 -0.81 -3.18
N PRO A 68 -16.89 -0.72 -3.01
CA PRO A 68 -17.51 0.45 -2.41
C PRO A 68 -17.22 0.54 -0.90
N VAL A 69 -17.39 1.71 -0.33
CA VAL A 69 -17.42 1.92 1.13
C VAL A 69 -18.84 1.75 1.66
N ASP A 70 -18.99 1.21 2.87
CA ASP A 70 -20.27 1.09 3.57
C ASP A 70 -20.61 2.35 4.38
N GLY A 71 -19.59 3.12 4.75
CA GLY A 71 -19.71 4.41 5.43
C GLY A 71 -18.53 5.30 5.15
N GLY A 72 -18.73 6.61 5.32
CA GLY A 72 -17.70 7.60 5.04
C GLY A 72 -17.48 7.87 3.56
N ARG A 73 -16.34 8.48 3.23
CA ARG A 73 -16.00 8.91 1.86
C ARG A 73 -14.51 8.79 1.61
N ILE A 74 -14.16 8.54 0.34
CA ILE A 74 -12.78 8.56 -0.15
C ILE A 74 -12.71 9.56 -1.31
N HIS A 75 -11.78 10.52 -1.22
CA HIS A 75 -11.52 11.48 -2.28
C HIS A 75 -10.06 11.39 -2.73
N LEU A 76 -9.83 11.48 -4.04
CA LEU A 76 -8.51 11.67 -4.62
C LEU A 76 -8.52 12.99 -5.39
N ARG A 77 -7.58 13.90 -5.04
CA ARG A 77 -7.57 15.28 -5.56
C ARG A 77 -8.94 15.98 -5.46
N GLY A 78 -9.59 15.83 -4.31
CA GLY A 78 -10.93 16.40 -4.05
C GLY A 78 -12.08 15.73 -4.82
N LYS A 79 -11.83 14.72 -5.67
CA LYS A 79 -12.87 14.00 -6.42
C LYS A 79 -13.22 12.70 -5.71
N PRO A 80 -14.52 12.34 -5.60
CA PRO A 80 -14.92 11.07 -5.03
C PRO A 80 -14.29 9.89 -5.78
N VAL A 81 -13.75 8.93 -5.05
CA VAL A 81 -13.24 7.69 -5.62
C VAL A 81 -14.41 6.82 -6.08
N GLY A 82 -14.43 6.54 -7.37
CA GLY A 82 -15.40 5.64 -8.00
C GLY A 82 -14.76 4.34 -8.47
N LYS A 83 -14.99 3.98 -9.74
CA LYS A 83 -14.39 2.78 -10.36
C LYS A 83 -12.86 2.91 -10.48
N PRO A 84 -12.11 1.79 -10.59
CA PRO A 84 -10.67 1.82 -10.87
C PRO A 84 -10.35 2.63 -12.12
N GLY A 85 -9.27 3.39 -12.06
CA GLY A 85 -8.84 4.28 -13.13
C GLY A 85 -7.32 4.43 -13.22
N PRO A 86 -6.81 5.06 -14.29
CA PRO A 86 -5.36 5.25 -14.49
C PRO A 86 -4.72 6.26 -13.53
N ASP A 87 -5.52 6.99 -12.78
CA ASP A 87 -5.12 7.90 -11.70
C ASP A 87 -4.63 7.16 -10.45
N ARG A 88 -5.00 5.87 -10.33
CA ARG A 88 -4.61 4.98 -9.23
C ARG A 88 -4.14 3.64 -9.80
N MET A 89 -2.90 3.26 -9.51
CA MET A 89 -2.35 2.00 -10.00
C MET A 89 -2.01 1.07 -8.85
N ALA A 90 -2.51 -0.17 -8.93
CA ALA A 90 -2.24 -1.19 -7.93
C ALA A 90 -1.09 -2.12 -8.36
N VAL A 91 -0.23 -2.44 -7.38
CA VAL A 91 0.80 -3.48 -7.43
C VAL A 91 0.50 -4.44 -6.29
N PHE A 92 0.15 -5.67 -6.61
CA PHE A 92 -0.23 -6.71 -5.66
C PHE A 92 0.96 -7.61 -5.29
N GLN A 93 0.80 -8.37 -4.22
CA GLN A 93 1.76 -9.39 -3.75
C GLN A 93 1.94 -10.52 -4.78
N GLU A 94 0.86 -10.89 -5.47
CA GLU A 94 0.87 -12.01 -6.41
C GLU A 94 1.71 -11.71 -7.64
N PHE A 95 2.56 -12.69 -8.02
CA PHE A 95 3.40 -12.57 -9.23
C PHE A 95 2.61 -12.71 -10.54
N ASP A 96 1.35 -13.18 -10.50
CA ASP A 96 0.51 -13.43 -11.67
C ASP A 96 -0.27 -12.17 -12.14
N GLN A 97 0.07 -11.01 -11.60
CA GLN A 97 -0.50 -9.72 -12.04
C GLN A 97 -0.05 -9.28 -13.45
N LEU A 98 0.95 -9.93 -14.03
CA LEU A 98 1.39 -9.70 -15.41
C LEU A 98 0.53 -10.49 -16.39
N LEU A 99 0.33 -9.92 -17.59
CA LEU A 99 -0.36 -10.61 -18.69
C LEU A 99 0.56 -11.73 -19.24
N PRO A 100 0.26 -13.02 -18.98
CA PRO A 100 1.20 -14.11 -19.29
C PRO A 100 1.45 -14.31 -20.78
N TRP A 101 0.52 -13.87 -21.63
CA TRP A 101 0.63 -13.91 -23.10
C TRP A 101 1.36 -12.71 -23.70
N ARG A 102 1.88 -11.79 -22.88
CA ARG A 102 2.66 -10.64 -23.32
C ARG A 102 4.07 -10.71 -22.76
N THR A 103 5.02 -10.24 -23.58
CA THR A 103 6.40 -10.07 -23.15
C THR A 103 6.52 -8.98 -22.07
N VAL A 104 7.68 -8.81 -21.44
CA VAL A 104 8.00 -7.71 -20.52
C VAL A 104 7.65 -6.37 -21.17
N LEU A 105 8.19 -6.09 -22.34
CA LEU A 105 7.86 -4.88 -23.10
C LEU A 105 6.36 -4.78 -23.41
N GLY A 106 5.77 -5.92 -23.79
CA GLY A 106 4.35 -6.01 -24.12
C GLY A 106 3.43 -5.65 -22.95
N ASN A 107 3.78 -6.02 -21.72
CA ASN A 107 3.03 -5.70 -20.49
C ASN A 107 2.99 -4.19 -20.22
N VAL A 108 4.15 -3.54 -20.25
CA VAL A 108 4.24 -2.10 -19.96
C VAL A 108 3.62 -1.28 -21.10
N ARG A 109 3.93 -1.64 -22.37
CA ARG A 109 3.36 -0.97 -23.54
C ARG A 109 1.84 -1.05 -23.58
N TYR A 110 1.25 -2.19 -23.26
CA TYR A 110 -0.20 -2.38 -23.23
C TYR A 110 -0.87 -1.47 -22.21
N ALA A 111 -0.29 -1.37 -21.02
CA ALA A 111 -0.79 -0.49 -19.98
C ALA A 111 -0.79 0.98 -20.45
N LEU A 112 0.30 1.44 -21.08
CA LEU A 112 0.39 2.79 -21.64
C LEU A 112 -0.62 3.07 -22.74
N GLN A 113 -0.85 2.10 -23.65
CA GLN A 113 -1.84 2.24 -24.70
C GLN A 113 -3.27 2.31 -24.15
N ARG A 114 -3.61 1.47 -23.14
CA ARG A 114 -4.95 1.41 -22.58
C ARG A 114 -5.24 2.50 -21.54
N GLY A 115 -4.26 2.78 -20.68
CA GLY A 115 -4.43 3.73 -19.58
C GLY A 115 -4.16 5.19 -19.97
N ARG A 116 -3.28 5.43 -20.97
CA ARG A 116 -2.90 6.77 -21.41
C ARG A 116 -3.27 7.09 -22.86
N GLY A 117 -3.87 6.14 -23.58
CA GLY A 117 -4.26 6.32 -24.98
C GLY A 117 -3.10 6.54 -25.95
N LEU A 118 -1.87 6.16 -25.56
CA LEU A 118 -0.69 6.39 -26.41
C LEU A 118 -0.70 5.46 -27.63
N ASP A 119 -0.21 5.97 -28.75
CA ASP A 119 0.05 5.15 -29.93
C ASP A 119 1.15 4.11 -29.67
N ARG A 120 1.25 3.12 -30.58
CA ARG A 120 2.15 1.98 -30.39
C ARG A 120 3.63 2.36 -30.33
N ALA A 121 4.05 3.34 -31.11
CA ALA A 121 5.45 3.76 -31.17
C ALA A 121 5.85 4.51 -29.90
N THR A 122 5.07 5.50 -29.48
CA THR A 122 5.26 6.30 -28.27
C THR A 122 5.20 5.41 -27.02
N ALA A 123 4.18 4.56 -26.91
CA ALA A 123 4.06 3.61 -25.82
C ALA A 123 5.24 2.62 -25.78
N GLY A 124 5.75 2.20 -26.94
CA GLY A 124 6.91 1.31 -27.04
C GLY A 124 8.20 1.96 -26.56
N LYS A 125 8.45 3.22 -26.92
CA LYS A 125 9.61 4.00 -26.47
C LYS A 125 9.55 4.17 -24.94
N ARG A 126 8.44 4.70 -24.43
CA ARG A 126 8.24 4.96 -23.00
C ARG A 126 8.31 3.67 -22.15
N ALA A 127 7.78 2.55 -22.68
CA ALA A 127 7.90 1.25 -22.02
C ALA A 127 9.35 0.79 -21.87
N ARG A 128 10.20 0.96 -22.92
CA ARG A 128 11.62 0.63 -22.83
C ARG A 128 12.35 1.48 -21.81
N ASP A 129 12.04 2.77 -21.74
CA ASP A 129 12.65 3.68 -20.77
C ASP A 129 12.33 3.25 -19.33
N TRP A 130 11.07 2.92 -19.03
CA TRP A 130 10.68 2.45 -17.70
C TRP A 130 11.25 1.08 -17.34
N ILE A 131 11.30 0.15 -18.31
CA ILE A 131 11.94 -1.16 -18.10
C ILE A 131 13.44 -0.99 -17.87
N GLY A 132 14.08 -0.02 -18.53
CA GLY A 132 15.46 0.36 -18.29
C GLY A 132 15.72 0.84 -16.86
N ARG A 133 14.84 1.69 -16.32
CA ARG A 133 14.94 2.21 -14.94
C ARG A 133 14.91 1.12 -13.86
N VAL A 134 14.24 -0.01 -14.13
CA VAL A 134 14.20 -1.18 -13.24
C VAL A 134 15.21 -2.26 -13.61
N GLY A 135 16.20 -1.97 -14.49
CA GLY A 135 17.32 -2.85 -14.82
C GLY A 135 16.98 -4.07 -15.69
N LEU A 136 15.86 -4.05 -16.44
CA LEU A 136 15.37 -5.21 -17.20
C LEU A 136 15.54 -5.10 -18.73
N THR A 137 16.45 -4.26 -19.21
CA THR A 137 16.70 -4.06 -20.66
C THR A 137 17.07 -5.33 -21.42
N ARG A 138 17.69 -6.32 -20.75
CA ARG A 138 18.14 -7.58 -21.37
C ARG A 138 17.02 -8.59 -21.60
N VAL A 139 15.83 -8.36 -21.02
CA VAL A 139 14.71 -9.32 -21.03
C VAL A 139 13.42 -8.74 -21.61
N LEU A 140 13.52 -7.73 -22.47
CA LEU A 140 12.36 -7.04 -23.06
C LEU A 140 11.36 -8.00 -23.74
N ASP A 141 11.88 -9.03 -24.41
CA ASP A 141 11.10 -9.98 -25.20
C ASP A 141 10.79 -11.28 -24.42
N ALA A 142 11.24 -11.37 -23.15
CA ALA A 142 10.93 -12.50 -22.28
C ALA A 142 9.46 -12.47 -21.83
N TYR A 143 8.89 -13.67 -21.61
CA TYR A 143 7.54 -13.82 -21.08
C TYR A 143 7.55 -13.98 -19.55
N PRO A 144 6.46 -13.63 -18.85
CA PRO A 144 6.41 -13.70 -17.39
C PRO A 144 6.80 -15.04 -16.78
N HIS A 145 6.46 -16.16 -17.43
CA HIS A 145 6.78 -17.50 -16.92
C HIS A 145 8.29 -17.83 -16.92
N THR A 146 9.10 -17.08 -17.67
CA THR A 146 10.57 -17.25 -17.71
C THR A 146 11.31 -16.35 -16.72
N LEU A 147 10.60 -15.48 -16.00
CA LEU A 147 11.17 -14.51 -15.07
C LEU A 147 11.18 -15.02 -13.64
N SER A 148 12.21 -14.64 -12.86
CA SER A 148 12.19 -14.79 -11.41
C SER A 148 11.09 -13.93 -10.76
N GLY A 149 10.71 -14.22 -9.51
CA GLY A 149 9.73 -13.45 -8.77
C GLY A 149 10.10 -11.95 -8.67
N GLY A 150 11.36 -11.64 -8.35
CA GLY A 150 11.85 -10.27 -8.30
C GLY A 150 11.80 -9.55 -9.65
N MET A 151 12.10 -10.27 -10.77
CA MET A 151 11.95 -9.69 -12.10
C MET A 151 10.49 -9.41 -12.46
N LYS A 152 9.57 -10.32 -12.14
CA LYS A 152 8.13 -10.08 -12.33
C LYS A 152 7.67 -8.84 -11.55
N GLN A 153 8.12 -8.69 -10.31
CA GLN A 153 7.77 -7.54 -9.47
C GLN A 153 8.33 -6.24 -10.04
N ARG A 154 9.56 -6.22 -10.54
CA ARG A 154 10.14 -5.06 -11.24
C ARG A 154 9.32 -4.66 -12.47
N VAL A 155 8.85 -5.64 -13.27
CA VAL A 155 7.96 -5.34 -14.41
C VAL A 155 6.64 -4.76 -13.96
N ALA A 156 6.05 -5.26 -12.88
CA ALA A 156 4.81 -4.72 -12.33
C ALA A 156 4.98 -3.27 -11.82
N ILE A 157 6.08 -3.00 -11.13
CA ILE A 157 6.45 -1.64 -10.68
C ILE A 157 6.67 -0.72 -11.90
N ALA A 158 7.48 -1.14 -12.88
CA ALA A 158 7.70 -0.35 -14.10
C ALA A 158 6.38 -0.05 -14.84
N ARG A 159 5.46 -1.03 -14.92
CA ARG A 159 4.13 -0.86 -15.51
C ARG A 159 3.30 0.17 -14.75
N ALA A 160 3.34 0.15 -13.42
CA ALA A 160 2.59 1.08 -12.59
C ALA A 160 3.13 2.52 -12.71
N PHE A 161 4.45 2.70 -12.56
CA PHE A 161 5.08 4.01 -12.69
C PHE A 161 4.99 4.60 -14.11
N ALA A 162 5.02 3.76 -15.15
CA ALA A 162 4.91 4.21 -16.55
C ALA A 162 3.59 4.95 -16.83
N LEU A 163 2.55 4.65 -16.08
CA LEU A 163 1.26 5.32 -16.16
C LEU A 163 1.24 6.67 -15.45
N GLU A 164 2.28 7.02 -14.67
CA GLU A 164 2.34 8.27 -13.88
C GLU A 164 1.03 8.53 -13.13
N PRO A 165 0.56 7.58 -12.31
CA PRO A 165 -0.68 7.74 -11.57
C PRO A 165 -0.52 8.82 -10.49
N ASP A 166 -1.62 9.39 -10.04
CA ASP A 166 -1.61 10.28 -8.87
C ASP A 166 -1.25 9.50 -7.60
N LEU A 167 -1.69 8.23 -7.50
CA LEU A 167 -1.47 7.39 -6.33
C LEU A 167 -1.10 5.96 -6.74
N LEU A 168 0.00 5.45 -6.17
CA LEU A 168 0.38 4.05 -6.23
C LEU A 168 -0.19 3.31 -5.02
N LEU A 169 -0.83 2.18 -5.27
CA LEU A 169 -1.39 1.29 -4.25
C LEU A 169 -0.54 0.01 -4.22
N MET A 170 0.05 -0.31 -3.10
CA MET A 170 0.96 -1.46 -2.96
C MET A 170 0.51 -2.37 -1.83
N ASP A 171 0.04 -3.57 -2.16
CA ASP A 171 -0.44 -4.56 -1.19
C ASP A 171 0.64 -5.63 -0.97
N GLU A 172 1.42 -5.50 0.10
CA GLU A 172 2.54 -6.39 0.47
C GLU A 172 3.46 -6.75 -0.73
N PRO A 173 3.93 -5.77 -1.53
CA PRO A 173 4.53 -6.04 -2.83
C PRO A 173 5.83 -6.84 -2.78
N PHE A 174 6.45 -6.96 -1.60
CA PHE A 174 7.73 -7.63 -1.44
C PHE A 174 7.69 -8.86 -0.52
N ALA A 175 6.51 -9.27 -0.05
CA ALA A 175 6.36 -10.34 0.94
C ALA A 175 6.91 -11.70 0.45
N ALA A 176 6.76 -11.99 -0.85
CA ALA A 176 7.22 -13.26 -1.45
C ALA A 176 8.70 -13.27 -1.87
N LEU A 177 9.47 -12.20 -1.55
CA LEU A 177 10.89 -12.09 -1.88
C LEU A 177 11.77 -12.49 -0.69
N ASP A 178 12.95 -13.04 -0.98
CA ASP A 178 14.00 -13.22 0.02
C ASP A 178 14.48 -11.87 0.60
N ALA A 179 15.13 -11.90 1.75
CA ALA A 179 15.48 -10.68 2.50
C ALA A 179 16.40 -9.73 1.72
N LEU A 180 17.36 -10.25 0.94
CA LEU A 180 18.30 -9.43 0.18
C LEU A 180 17.62 -8.76 -1.02
N THR A 181 16.87 -9.54 -1.81
CA THR A 181 16.09 -9.06 -2.95
C THR A 181 15.03 -8.05 -2.50
N ARG A 182 14.34 -8.31 -1.37
CA ARG A 182 13.36 -7.40 -0.78
C ARG A 182 13.98 -6.04 -0.48
N ARG A 183 15.13 -6.02 0.19
CA ARG A 183 15.83 -4.77 0.53
C ARG A 183 16.22 -3.99 -0.72
N GLN A 184 16.77 -4.66 -1.72
CA GLN A 184 17.11 -4.03 -3.01
C GLN A 184 15.89 -3.44 -3.70
N MET A 185 14.75 -4.16 -3.71
CA MET A 185 13.50 -3.68 -4.30
C MET A 185 12.92 -2.47 -3.57
N GLN A 186 13.05 -2.41 -2.23
CA GLN A 186 12.67 -1.24 -1.45
C GLN A 186 13.50 -0.01 -1.81
N ASP A 187 14.82 -0.18 -1.95
CA ASP A 187 15.71 0.91 -2.36
C ASP A 187 15.39 1.42 -3.77
N GLU A 188 15.13 0.51 -4.71
CA GLU A 188 14.71 0.85 -6.07
C GLU A 188 13.35 1.59 -6.08
N LEU A 189 12.40 1.13 -5.29
CA LEU A 189 11.10 1.81 -5.14
C LEU A 189 11.28 3.23 -4.60
N LEU A 190 12.08 3.41 -3.54
CA LEU A 190 12.33 4.72 -2.95
C LEU A 190 12.99 5.67 -3.96
N ALA A 191 14.00 5.20 -4.69
CA ALA A 191 14.65 5.98 -5.74
C ALA A 191 13.67 6.41 -6.84
N LEU A 192 12.75 5.52 -7.26
CA LEU A 192 11.71 5.84 -8.22
C LEU A 192 10.71 6.87 -7.65
N CYS A 193 10.29 6.74 -6.40
CA CYS A 193 9.42 7.72 -5.74
C CYS A 193 10.08 9.10 -5.66
N GLU A 194 11.36 9.17 -5.29
CA GLU A 194 12.10 10.43 -5.21
C GLU A 194 12.27 11.10 -6.59
N GLN A 195 12.55 10.30 -7.62
CA GLN A 195 12.70 10.82 -9.00
C GLN A 195 11.39 11.33 -9.61
N THR A 196 10.26 10.75 -9.22
CA THR A 196 8.95 11.01 -9.84
C THR A 196 8.02 11.86 -9.00
N GLY A 197 8.30 12.02 -7.71
CA GLY A 197 7.37 12.63 -6.74
C GLY A 197 6.12 11.78 -6.49
N ALA A 198 6.17 10.47 -6.77
CA ALA A 198 5.01 9.60 -6.65
C ALA A 198 4.55 9.44 -5.21
N SER A 199 3.24 9.56 -5.00
CA SER A 199 2.58 9.27 -3.73
C SER A 199 2.22 7.78 -3.66
N VAL A 200 2.32 7.20 -2.47
CA VAL A 200 2.13 5.76 -2.28
C VAL A 200 1.24 5.47 -1.08
N LEU A 201 0.26 4.60 -1.25
CA LEU A 201 -0.40 3.89 -0.15
C LEU A 201 0.16 2.47 -0.13
N PHE A 202 0.86 2.13 0.95
CA PHE A 202 1.61 0.89 1.07
C PHE A 202 1.06 0.04 2.21
N VAL A 203 0.82 -1.23 1.96
CA VAL A 203 0.38 -2.19 2.99
C VAL A 203 1.52 -3.12 3.31
N THR A 204 1.81 -3.30 4.60
CA THR A 204 2.74 -4.29 5.10
C THR A 204 2.37 -4.72 6.53
N HIS A 205 2.90 -5.86 6.96
CA HIS A 205 2.91 -6.30 8.36
C HIS A 205 4.31 -6.15 9.01
N GLY A 206 5.33 -5.74 8.23
CA GLY A 206 6.71 -5.57 8.70
C GLY A 206 7.00 -4.14 9.18
N ILE A 207 7.39 -3.99 10.45
CA ILE A 207 7.72 -2.68 11.03
C ILE A 207 8.96 -2.07 10.35
N ASP A 208 10.00 -2.87 10.12
CA ASP A 208 11.21 -2.46 9.38
C ASP A 208 10.85 -1.84 8.03
N GLU A 209 9.97 -2.51 7.29
CA GLU A 209 9.52 -2.09 5.97
C GLU A 209 8.69 -0.81 6.05
N ALA A 210 7.80 -0.71 7.04
CA ALA A 210 6.99 0.47 7.27
C ALA A 210 7.85 1.72 7.54
N ILE A 211 8.88 1.59 8.39
CA ILE A 211 9.82 2.67 8.69
C ILE A 211 10.66 3.04 7.46
N ARG A 212 11.14 2.03 6.71
CA ARG A 212 12.00 2.27 5.55
C ARG A 212 11.27 2.97 4.41
N VAL A 213 10.07 2.51 4.08
CA VAL A 213 9.32 2.99 2.91
C VAL A 213 8.51 4.24 3.23
N GLY A 214 7.92 4.33 4.43
CA GLY A 214 6.94 5.35 4.78
C GLY A 214 7.50 6.77 4.99
N THR A 215 6.68 7.76 4.73
CA THR A 215 6.78 9.10 5.33
C THR A 215 5.90 9.17 6.57
N HIS A 216 4.80 8.42 6.57
CA HIS A 216 3.86 8.25 7.67
C HIS A 216 3.46 6.78 7.79
N VAL A 217 3.27 6.31 9.02
CA VAL A 217 2.72 4.99 9.33
C VAL A 217 1.37 5.17 10.01
N LEU A 218 0.32 4.61 9.41
CA LEU A 218 -0.98 4.47 10.03
C LEU A 218 -1.06 3.09 10.68
N SER A 219 -1.02 3.06 12.00
CA SER A 219 -1.19 1.85 12.79
C SER A 219 -2.67 1.53 12.96
N LEU A 220 -3.04 0.28 12.72
CA LEU A 220 -4.41 -0.22 12.83
C LEU A 220 -4.53 -1.25 13.96
N SER A 221 -5.66 -1.18 14.69
CA SER A 221 -6.03 -2.18 15.70
C SER A 221 -6.29 -3.56 15.06
N PRO A 222 -6.32 -4.64 15.86
CA PRO A 222 -6.94 -5.89 15.44
C PRO A 222 -8.37 -5.70 14.94
N HIS A 223 -8.95 -6.76 14.38
CA HIS A 223 -10.29 -6.73 13.77
C HIS A 223 -11.42 -6.27 14.73
N PRO A 224 -12.28 -5.30 14.36
CA PRO A 224 -12.23 -4.47 13.15
C PRO A 224 -11.09 -3.47 13.21
N GLY A 225 -10.41 -3.27 12.05
CA GLY A 225 -9.33 -2.31 11.97
C GLY A 225 -9.82 -0.88 12.22
N ARG A 226 -9.29 -0.27 13.28
CA ARG A 226 -9.50 1.16 13.61
C ARG A 226 -8.16 1.86 13.62
N MET A 227 -8.16 3.13 13.38
CA MET A 227 -6.95 3.93 13.51
C MET A 227 -6.51 3.99 14.98
N LYS A 228 -5.28 3.52 15.27
CA LYS A 228 -4.63 3.65 16.59
C LYS A 228 -3.78 4.93 16.63
N ALA A 229 -2.89 5.06 15.67
CA ALA A 229 -1.98 6.19 15.57
C ALA A 229 -1.62 6.51 14.13
N LEU A 230 -1.34 7.78 13.84
CA LEU A 230 -0.66 8.23 12.63
C LEU A 230 0.72 8.76 13.05
N ILE A 231 1.77 8.06 12.65
CA ILE A 231 3.13 8.29 13.15
C ILE A 231 3.98 8.79 11.99
N PRO A 232 4.55 10.01 12.07
CA PRO A 232 5.49 10.50 11.08
C PRO A 232 6.80 9.72 11.16
N VAL A 233 7.40 9.43 9.99
CA VAL A 233 8.70 8.75 9.87
C VAL A 233 9.75 9.76 9.45
N PRO A 234 10.56 10.28 10.38
CA PRO A 234 11.64 11.20 10.07
C PRO A 234 12.67 10.57 9.14
N LEU A 235 13.28 11.34 8.25
CA LEU A 235 14.30 10.85 7.32
C LEU A 235 15.45 10.13 8.05
N ALA A 236 15.87 10.65 9.19
CA ALA A 236 16.92 10.06 10.02
C ALA A 236 16.56 8.67 10.57
N ALA A 237 15.27 8.37 10.75
CA ALA A 237 14.80 7.06 11.21
C ALA A 237 14.76 6.00 10.10
N ARG A 238 14.81 6.37 8.82
CA ARG A 238 14.75 5.41 7.70
C ARG A 238 16.02 4.59 7.52
N GLN A 239 17.12 5.03 8.13
CA GLN A 239 18.38 4.31 8.07
C GLN A 239 18.48 3.31 9.21
N ARG A 240 18.47 2.01 8.89
CA ARG A 240 18.63 0.91 9.87
C ARG A 240 19.96 1.02 10.62
N GLY A 241 19.92 0.70 11.91
CA GLY A 241 21.12 0.78 12.79
C GLY A 241 21.36 2.15 13.43
N THR A 242 20.50 3.14 13.14
CA THR A 242 20.51 4.43 13.86
C THR A 242 19.67 4.34 15.13
N THR A 243 19.98 5.18 16.12
CA THR A 243 19.17 5.30 17.34
C THR A 243 17.72 5.72 17.02
N ALA A 244 17.55 6.61 16.05
CA ALA A 244 16.22 7.05 15.61
C ALA A 244 15.39 5.90 15.02
N PHE A 245 16.00 5.00 14.25
CA PHE A 245 15.34 3.79 13.74
C PHE A 245 14.89 2.90 14.90
N ALA A 246 15.80 2.57 15.82
CA ALA A 246 15.52 1.68 16.96
C ALA A 246 14.40 2.25 17.88
N GLN A 247 14.41 3.55 18.12
CA GLN A 247 13.37 4.21 18.92
C GLN A 247 11.99 4.14 18.25
N LEU A 248 11.93 4.42 16.95
CA LEU A 248 10.69 4.35 16.19
C LEU A 248 10.17 2.90 16.07
N GLU A 249 11.07 1.94 15.85
CA GLU A 249 10.74 0.51 15.82
C GLU A 249 10.14 0.06 17.14
N ALA A 250 10.78 0.40 18.28
CA ALA A 250 10.27 0.07 19.60
C ALA A 250 8.90 0.73 19.88
N SER A 251 8.70 1.99 19.45
CA SER A 251 7.41 2.66 19.57
C SER A 251 6.30 1.97 18.78
N LEU A 252 6.58 1.60 17.53
CA LEU A 252 5.61 0.88 16.67
C LEU A 252 5.32 -0.53 17.21
N GLN A 253 6.33 -1.23 17.75
CA GLN A 253 6.13 -2.53 18.41
C GLN A 253 5.23 -2.41 19.64
N ALA A 254 5.47 -1.43 20.51
CA ALA A 254 4.64 -1.20 21.68
C ALA A 254 3.20 -0.87 21.30
N ASP A 255 3.01 -0.05 20.26
CA ASP A 255 1.69 0.31 19.75
C ASP A 255 0.93 -0.92 19.20
N LEU A 256 1.59 -1.82 18.49
CA LEU A 256 0.97 -3.04 17.96
C LEU A 256 0.66 -4.08 19.05
N LEU A 257 1.51 -4.21 20.07
CA LEU A 257 1.38 -5.20 21.13
C LEU A 257 0.45 -4.78 22.28
N GLY A 258 0.27 -3.46 22.49
CA GLY A 258 -0.43 -2.91 23.66
C GLY A 258 -1.91 -3.28 23.82
N GLU A 259 -2.51 -4.04 22.92
CA GLU A 259 -3.90 -4.55 23.03
C GLU A 259 -4.01 -6.08 23.10
N ALA A 260 -2.92 -6.81 22.88
CA ALA A 260 -2.96 -8.27 22.93
C ALA A 260 -3.26 -8.82 24.35
N ASP A 261 -2.98 -8.03 25.39
CA ASP A 261 -3.15 -8.45 26.79
C ASP A 261 -4.54 -8.15 27.40
N GLN A 262 -5.41 -7.38 26.73
CA GLN A 262 -6.71 -7.02 27.32
C GLN A 262 -7.85 -7.97 26.95
N ASP A 263 -7.68 -8.82 25.94
CA ASP A 263 -8.76 -9.71 25.45
C ASP A 263 -8.63 -11.16 25.98
N THR A 264 -7.64 -11.45 26.84
CA THR A 264 -7.42 -12.80 27.41
C THR A 264 -7.81 -12.95 28.89
N ALA A 265 -8.59 -12.02 29.44
CA ALA A 265 -9.15 -12.23 30.78
C ALA A 265 -10.29 -13.26 30.72
N PRO A 266 -10.18 -14.43 31.36
CA PRO A 266 -11.28 -15.38 31.42
C PRO A 266 -12.46 -14.79 32.22
N PRO A 267 -13.71 -15.09 31.84
CA PRO A 267 -14.87 -14.59 32.58
C PRO A 267 -14.77 -15.09 34.02
N SER A 268 -14.80 -14.16 34.95
CA SER A 268 -14.82 -14.39 36.38
C SER A 268 -16.00 -15.29 36.71
N GLY A 269 -15.68 -16.57 37.01
CA GLY A 269 -16.66 -17.57 37.40
C GLY A 269 -17.42 -17.16 38.63
N GLU A 270 -18.71 -17.00 38.50
CA GLU A 270 -19.66 -16.96 39.62
C GLU A 270 -19.52 -18.22 40.46
N ARG A 271 -18.98 -18.06 41.66
CA ARG A 271 -19.11 -19.08 42.71
C ARG A 271 -20.57 -19.06 43.19
N ARG A 272 -21.35 -20.00 42.71
CA ARG A 272 -22.63 -20.36 43.38
C ARG A 272 -22.30 -21.20 44.61
N HIS A 273 -22.54 -20.59 45.76
CA HIS A 273 -22.73 -21.34 47.00
C HIS A 273 -24.16 -21.91 46.99
N GLY A 274 -24.29 -23.18 47.29
CA GLY A 274 -25.51 -23.93 47.53
C GLY A 274 -25.13 -25.35 47.97
#